data_de7f1150f51ddddb2d07dde170204863
#
_entry.id   de7f1150f51ddddb2d07dde170204863
#
_cell.length_a   1.000
_cell.length_b   1.000
_cell.length_c   1.000
_cell.angle_alpha   90.00
_cell.angle_beta   90.00
_cell.angle_gamma   90.00
#
_symmetry.space_group_name_H-M   'P 1'
#
loop_
_entity.id
_entity.type
_entity.pdbx_description
1 polymer ?
#
loop_
_entity_poly.entity_id
_entity_poly.type
_entity_poly.pdbx_seq_one_letter_code
_entity_poly.pdbx_strand_id
1 'polypeptide(L)'
;MAQKAVKKNKSAIKRAAQAEKRNLLNRSSKKLIKTLSKKVEAEAVSKNMDSAKTALKNAVVAIDRAAIKGMVHKKTASRKVSRLTRLVNALSPAEAV
;
A
#
# COMPACT_ATOMS: atom_id res chain seq x y z
N MET A 1 -7.09 -45.01 -1.68
CA MET A 1 -6.14 -43.97 -1.30
C MET A 1 -6.38 -42.65 -2.01
N ALA A 2 -6.52 -42.68 -3.31
CA ALA A 2 -6.80 -41.45 -4.08
C ALA A 2 -8.10 -40.74 -3.63
N GLN A 3 -9.11 -41.52 -3.25
CA GLN A 3 -10.39 -40.95 -2.80
C GLN A 3 -10.28 -40.22 -1.46
N LYS A 4 -9.47 -40.72 -0.54
CA LYS A 4 -9.22 -40.03 0.74
C LYS A 4 -8.48 -38.71 0.52
N ALA A 5 -7.54 -38.70 -0.40
CA ALA A 5 -6.82 -37.49 -0.77
C ALA A 5 -7.76 -36.44 -1.38
N VAL A 6 -8.71 -36.87 -2.22
CA VAL A 6 -9.72 -36.00 -2.82
C VAL A 6 -10.64 -35.40 -1.76
N LYS A 7 -11.06 -36.16 -0.76
CA LYS A 7 -11.91 -35.67 0.33
C LYS A 7 -11.16 -34.62 1.20
N LYS A 8 -9.90 -34.88 1.51
CA LYS A 8 -9.06 -33.90 2.22
C LYS A 8 -8.81 -32.67 1.37
N ASN A 9 -8.69 -32.84 0.07
CA ASN A 9 -8.38 -31.76 -0.85
C ASN A 9 -9.51 -30.74 -1.03
N LYS A 10 -10.76 -31.08 -0.69
CA LYS A 10 -11.85 -30.10 -0.76
C LYS A 10 -11.59 -28.88 0.10
N SER A 11 -11.20 -29.09 1.37
CA SER A 11 -10.84 -27.99 2.25
C SER A 11 -9.54 -27.30 1.82
N ALA A 12 -8.57 -28.08 1.36
CA ALA A 12 -7.31 -27.56 0.88
C ALA A 12 -7.49 -26.71 -0.37
N ILE A 13 -8.34 -27.14 -1.31
CA ILE A 13 -8.65 -26.39 -2.52
C ILE A 13 -9.35 -25.07 -2.17
N LYS A 14 -10.29 -25.10 -1.24
CA LYS A 14 -10.99 -23.90 -0.78
C LYS A 14 -10.01 -22.90 -0.14
N ARG A 15 -9.13 -23.41 0.74
CA ARG A 15 -8.10 -22.58 1.38
C ARG A 15 -7.12 -22.01 0.37
N ALA A 16 -6.70 -22.81 -0.60
CA ALA A 16 -5.81 -22.38 -1.66
C ALA A 16 -6.44 -21.27 -2.51
N ALA A 17 -7.72 -21.43 -2.86
CA ALA A 17 -8.45 -20.41 -3.62
C ALA A 17 -8.59 -19.12 -2.83
N GLN A 18 -8.88 -19.20 -1.54
CA GLN A 18 -8.95 -18.03 -0.66
C GLN A 18 -7.58 -17.35 -0.50
N ALA A 19 -6.52 -18.16 -0.33
CA ALA A 19 -5.16 -17.65 -0.23
C ALA A 19 -4.74 -16.96 -1.51
N GLU A 20 -5.11 -17.51 -2.65
CA GLU A 20 -4.82 -16.93 -3.96
C GLU A 20 -5.53 -15.58 -4.14
N LYS A 21 -6.80 -15.49 -3.77
CA LYS A 21 -7.54 -14.23 -3.77
C LYS A 21 -6.87 -13.18 -2.89
N ARG A 22 -6.48 -13.57 -1.67
CA ARG A 22 -5.78 -12.68 -0.75
C ARG A 22 -4.45 -12.22 -1.32
N ASN A 23 -3.70 -13.12 -1.95
CA ASN A 23 -2.43 -12.79 -2.58
C ASN A 23 -2.62 -11.76 -3.70
N LEU A 24 -3.64 -11.94 -4.54
CA LEU A 24 -3.95 -11.00 -5.60
C LEU A 24 -4.32 -9.63 -5.06
N LEU A 25 -5.19 -9.59 -4.03
CA LEU A 25 -5.58 -8.34 -3.39
C LEU A 25 -4.38 -7.65 -2.72
N ASN A 26 -3.55 -8.44 -2.03
CA ASN A 26 -2.36 -7.91 -1.37
C ASN A 26 -1.36 -7.35 -2.38
N ARG A 27 -1.14 -8.05 -3.48
CA ARG A 27 -0.27 -7.58 -4.56
C ARG A 27 -0.79 -6.30 -5.18
N SER A 28 -2.09 -6.23 -5.46
CA SER A 28 -2.74 -5.05 -6.02
C SER A 28 -2.58 -3.85 -5.10
N SER A 29 -2.82 -4.05 -3.81
CA SER A 29 -2.68 -3.00 -2.80
C SER A 29 -1.24 -2.52 -2.68
N LYS A 30 -0.28 -3.44 -2.66
CA LYS A 30 1.14 -3.09 -2.60
C LYS A 30 1.59 -2.34 -3.85
N LYS A 31 1.13 -2.75 -5.02
CA LYS A 31 1.40 -2.05 -6.28
C LYS A 31 0.83 -0.64 -6.25
N LEU A 32 -0.40 -0.49 -5.79
CA LEU A 32 -1.05 0.82 -5.69
C LEU A 32 -0.26 1.75 -4.76
N ILE A 33 0.13 1.25 -3.59
CA ILE A 33 0.92 2.01 -2.63
C ILE A 33 2.25 2.43 -3.26
N LYS A 34 2.92 1.52 -3.94
CA LYS A 34 4.18 1.80 -4.62
C LYS A 34 4.02 2.86 -5.70
N THR A 35 2.96 2.75 -6.50
CA THR A 35 2.65 3.71 -7.57
C THR A 35 2.37 5.10 -6.99
N LEU A 36 1.55 5.17 -5.94
CA LEU A 36 1.22 6.43 -5.29
C LEU A 36 2.43 7.04 -4.59
N SER A 37 3.28 6.21 -3.98
CA SER A 37 4.53 6.68 -3.37
C SER A 37 5.47 7.28 -4.41
N LYS A 38 5.62 6.64 -5.55
CA LYS A 38 6.42 7.17 -6.66
C LYS A 38 5.86 8.49 -7.19
N LYS A 39 4.54 8.60 -7.24
CA LYS A 39 3.89 9.82 -7.68
C LYS A 39 4.19 10.98 -6.72
N VAL A 40 4.15 10.73 -5.41
CA VAL A 40 4.53 11.72 -4.40
C VAL A 40 5.98 12.15 -4.60
N GLU A 41 6.88 11.19 -4.79
CA GLU A 41 8.29 11.47 -5.02
C GLU A 41 8.51 12.31 -6.29
N ALA A 42 7.82 11.96 -7.36
CA ALA A 42 7.91 12.68 -8.64
C ALA A 42 7.43 14.13 -8.49
N GLU A 43 6.31 14.33 -7.81
CA GLU A 43 5.79 15.68 -7.57
C GLU A 43 6.70 16.48 -6.64
N ALA A 44 7.33 15.81 -5.67
CA ALA A 44 8.31 16.45 -4.80
C ALA A 44 9.54 16.91 -5.59
N VAL A 45 10.02 16.09 -6.52
CA VAL A 45 11.15 16.43 -7.38
C VAL A 45 10.81 17.61 -8.28
N SER A 46 9.60 17.65 -8.82
CA SER A 46 9.16 18.77 -9.67
C SER A 46 8.84 20.03 -8.87
N LYS A 47 8.90 19.96 -7.55
CA LYS A 47 8.63 21.08 -6.63
C LYS A 47 7.22 21.66 -6.77
N ASN A 48 6.29 20.87 -7.25
CA ASN A 48 4.89 21.23 -7.35
C ASN A 48 4.16 20.89 -6.05
N MET A 49 4.03 21.86 -5.17
CA MET A 49 3.53 21.67 -3.82
C MET A 49 2.08 21.21 -3.76
N ASP A 50 1.21 21.80 -4.56
CA ASP A 50 -0.21 21.45 -4.56
C ASP A 50 -0.40 20.01 -5.02
N SER A 51 0.24 19.62 -6.11
CA SER A 51 0.21 18.26 -6.62
C SER A 51 0.83 17.27 -5.64
N ALA A 52 1.93 17.66 -4.99
CA ALA A 52 2.60 16.84 -3.99
C ALA A 52 1.70 16.60 -2.77
N LYS A 53 1.03 17.60 -2.28
CA LYS A 53 0.07 17.47 -1.17
C LYS A 53 -1.09 16.57 -1.52
N THR A 54 -1.66 16.73 -2.71
CA THR A 54 -2.76 15.89 -3.19
C THR A 54 -2.30 14.44 -3.34
N ALA A 55 -1.15 14.23 -3.95
CA ALA A 55 -0.58 12.89 -4.10
C ALA A 55 -0.28 12.26 -2.74
N LEU A 56 0.26 13.02 -1.79
CA LEU A 56 0.51 12.56 -0.42
C LEU A 56 -0.79 12.12 0.25
N LYS A 57 -1.84 12.92 0.15
CA LYS A 57 -3.14 12.61 0.73
C LYS A 57 -3.68 11.29 0.20
N ASN A 58 -3.62 11.10 -1.11
CA ASN A 58 -4.05 9.86 -1.76
C ASN A 58 -3.21 8.67 -1.32
N ALA A 59 -1.90 8.85 -1.22
CA ALA A 59 -0.99 7.80 -0.77
C ALA A 59 -1.26 7.40 0.69
N VAL A 60 -1.45 8.37 1.57
CA VAL A 60 -1.75 8.13 2.99
C VAL A 60 -3.05 7.35 3.15
N VAL A 61 -4.10 7.75 2.44
CA VAL A 61 -5.39 7.04 2.47
C VAL A 61 -5.22 5.59 2.04
N ALA A 62 -4.50 5.35 0.95
CA ALA A 62 -4.28 4.00 0.44
C ALA A 62 -3.46 3.15 1.42
N ILE A 63 -2.43 3.72 2.01
CA ILE A 63 -1.57 3.04 2.99
C ILE A 63 -2.37 2.71 4.26
N ASP A 64 -3.14 3.65 4.77
CA ASP A 64 -3.98 3.45 5.96
C ASP A 64 -5.03 2.37 5.73
N ARG A 65 -5.68 2.37 4.58
CA ARG A 65 -6.65 1.33 4.22
C ARG A 65 -6.00 -0.04 4.17
N ALA A 66 -4.83 -0.14 3.58
CA ALA A 66 -4.08 -1.39 3.51
C ALA A 66 -3.68 -1.88 4.90
N ALA A 67 -3.29 -0.97 5.79
CA ALA A 67 -2.94 -1.32 7.17
C ALA A 67 -4.16 -1.82 7.96
N ILE A 68 -5.31 -1.16 7.81
CA ILE A 68 -6.55 -1.57 8.46
C ILE A 68 -6.99 -2.95 7.99
N LYS A 69 -6.86 -3.23 6.71
CA LYS A 69 -7.22 -4.53 6.13
C LYS A 69 -6.19 -5.63 6.41
N GLY A 70 -5.07 -5.28 7.01
CA GLY A 70 -4.01 -6.22 7.32
C GLY A 70 -3.11 -6.60 6.13
N MET A 71 -3.21 -5.90 5.03
CA MET A 71 -2.37 -6.13 3.84
C MET A 71 -0.94 -5.64 4.05
N VAL A 72 -0.77 -4.63 4.87
CA VAL A 72 0.51 -4.04 5.23
C VAL A 72 0.58 -3.92 6.74
N HIS A 73 1.73 -4.24 7.32
CA HIS A 73 1.92 -4.12 8.76
C HIS A 73 1.88 -2.65 9.17
N LYS A 74 1.28 -2.37 10.34
CA LYS A 74 1.14 -1.01 10.87
C LYS A 74 2.45 -0.25 10.94
N LYS A 75 3.52 -0.90 11.37
CA LYS A 75 4.85 -0.27 11.45
C LYS A 75 5.37 0.13 10.08
N THR A 76 5.20 -0.74 9.08
CA THR A 76 5.59 -0.46 7.71
C THR A 76 4.78 0.70 7.14
N ALA A 77 3.47 0.71 7.39
CA ALA A 77 2.58 1.78 6.98
C ALA A 77 3.01 3.11 7.59
N SER A 78 3.26 3.14 8.90
CA SER A 78 3.71 4.34 9.61
C SER A 78 5.03 4.87 9.05
N ARG A 79 5.97 4.00 8.75
CA ARG A 79 7.26 4.39 8.17
C ARG A 79 7.08 5.02 6.80
N LYS A 80 6.26 4.43 5.95
CA LYS A 80 6.00 4.96 4.60
C LYS A 80 5.32 6.31 4.66
N VAL A 81 4.29 6.45 5.50
CA VAL A 81 3.58 7.72 5.68
C VAL A 81 4.55 8.79 6.19
N SER A 82 5.38 8.45 7.18
CA SER A 82 6.36 9.36 7.74
C SER A 82 7.36 9.84 6.69
N ARG A 83 7.91 8.92 5.89
CA ARG A 83 8.86 9.25 4.83
C ARG A 83 8.26 10.17 3.78
N LEU A 84 7.06 9.84 3.31
CA LEU A 84 6.38 10.63 2.29
C LEU A 84 6.00 12.01 2.82
N THR A 85 5.53 12.07 4.06
CA THR A 85 5.17 13.32 4.72
C THR A 85 6.40 14.24 4.85
N ARG A 86 7.54 13.68 5.27
CA ARG A 86 8.78 14.44 5.37
C ARG A 86 9.25 14.97 4.02
N LEU A 87 9.10 14.15 2.99
CA LEU A 87 9.48 14.53 1.64
C LEU A 87 8.68 15.74 1.15
N VAL A 88 7.36 15.72 1.38
CA VAL A 88 6.49 16.84 1.02
C VAL A 88 6.73 18.04 1.91
N ASN A 89 6.92 17.83 3.21
CA ASN A 89 7.20 18.91 4.15
C ASN A 89 8.54 19.60 3.86
N ALA A 90 9.48 18.89 3.27
CA ALA A 90 10.75 19.50 2.85
C ALA A 90 10.55 20.59 1.78
N LEU A 91 9.45 20.53 1.02
CA LEU A 91 9.06 21.58 0.09
C LEU A 91 8.37 22.74 0.79
N SER A 92 7.66 22.44 1.89
CA SER A 92 6.88 23.40 2.65
C SER A 92 7.69 24.44 3.43
N PRO A 93 8.84 24.11 4.04
CA PRO A 93 9.53 25.08 4.90
C PRO A 93 9.88 26.39 4.21
N ALA A 94 10.14 26.34 2.92
CA ALA A 94 10.43 27.54 2.13
C ALA A 94 9.22 28.48 2.06
N GLU A 95 8.02 27.95 2.14
CA GLU A 95 6.79 28.74 2.11
C GLU A 95 6.30 29.10 3.51
N ALA A 96 6.53 28.22 4.48
CA ALA A 96 6.12 28.44 5.85
C ALA A 96 6.91 29.59 6.51
N VAL A 97 8.09 29.84 6.02
CA VAL A 97 8.94 30.93 6.47
C VAL A 97 8.62 32.21 5.73
#